data_a1549f772b3502c76f56a2f60c9a7fb9
#
_entry.id   a1549f772b3502c76f56a2f60c9a7fb9
#
_cell.length_a   1.000
_cell.length_b   1.000
_cell.length_c   1.000
_cell.angle_alpha   90.00
_cell.angle_beta   90.00
_cell.angle_gamma   90.00
#
_symmetry.space_group_name_H-M   'P 1'
#
loop_
_entity.id
_entity.type
_entity.pdbx_description
1 polymer ?
#
loop_
_entity_poly.entity_id
_entity_poly.type
_entity_poly.pdbx_seq_one_letter_code
_entity_poly.pdbx_strand_id
1 'polypeptide(L)'
;MKNNSTLIFLVGCVLAFAGPVSCGHAAWEQKASYGTRVKYQAGQKIEFPDFTVEYVGERRKSLPVYPRGFLYYDFKVRTANIEKVVSWSSGTGDIAPVEFEIGSKRFLLELRRSDKLGKLNNDELVISPASAGEAHPVR
;
A
#
# COMPACT_ATOMS: atom_id res chain seq x y z
N MET A 1 -74.91 -32.87 -21.13
CA MET A 1 -73.57 -33.35 -21.34
C MET A 1 -72.66 -32.17 -21.36
N LYS A 2 -71.92 -31.86 -20.28
CA LYS A 2 -71.00 -30.73 -20.12
C LYS A 2 -69.63 -31.29 -19.83
N ASN A 3 -68.72 -31.13 -20.76
CA ASN A 3 -67.31 -31.48 -20.61
C ASN A 3 -66.60 -30.30 -19.94
N ASN A 4 -66.12 -30.50 -18.74
CA ASN A 4 -65.21 -29.58 -18.07
C ASN A 4 -63.77 -30.04 -18.34
N SER A 5 -63.09 -29.29 -19.18
CA SER A 5 -61.66 -29.41 -19.37
C SER A 5 -60.95 -28.57 -18.34
N THR A 6 -60.29 -29.20 -17.37
CA THR A 6 -59.47 -28.58 -16.35
C THR A 6 -58.06 -28.30 -16.95
N LEU A 7 -57.75 -27.04 -17.15
CA LEU A 7 -56.43 -26.59 -17.60
C LEU A 7 -55.50 -26.43 -16.38
N ILE A 8 -54.51 -27.33 -16.26
CA ILE A 8 -53.50 -27.26 -15.21
C ILE A 8 -52.37 -26.34 -15.69
N PHE A 9 -52.26 -25.15 -15.08
CA PHE A 9 -51.09 -24.26 -15.26
C PHE A 9 -49.93 -24.75 -14.38
N LEU A 10 -48.92 -25.26 -15.03
CA LEU A 10 -47.62 -25.58 -14.40
C LEU A 10 -46.85 -24.28 -14.32
N VAL A 11 -46.79 -23.69 -13.12
CA VAL A 11 -45.91 -22.56 -12.82
C VAL A 11 -44.52 -23.09 -12.57
N GLY A 12 -43.65 -22.97 -13.56
CA GLY A 12 -42.23 -23.28 -13.42
C GLY A 12 -41.52 -22.19 -12.62
N CYS A 13 -41.13 -22.48 -11.37
CA CYS A 13 -40.22 -21.64 -10.60
C CYS A 13 -38.82 -21.73 -11.20
N VAL A 14 -38.42 -20.67 -11.93
CA VAL A 14 -37.02 -20.47 -12.32
C VAL A 14 -36.28 -19.91 -11.11
N LEU A 15 -35.58 -20.76 -10.37
CA LEU A 15 -34.62 -20.35 -9.34
C LEU A 15 -33.39 -19.77 -10.03
N ALA A 16 -33.35 -18.44 -10.14
CA ALA A 16 -32.14 -17.72 -10.52
C ALA A 16 -31.12 -17.83 -9.38
N PHE A 17 -30.13 -18.70 -9.53
CA PHE A 17 -28.94 -18.72 -8.68
C PHE A 17 -28.13 -17.43 -8.94
N ALA A 18 -28.35 -16.40 -8.13
CA ALA A 18 -27.44 -15.27 -8.01
C ALA A 18 -26.19 -15.78 -7.30
N GLY A 19 -25.18 -16.19 -8.08
CA GLY A 19 -23.86 -16.47 -7.55
C GLY A 19 -23.28 -15.20 -6.91
N PRO A 20 -22.43 -15.33 -5.86
CA PRO A 20 -21.79 -14.19 -5.24
C PRO A 20 -20.94 -13.48 -6.32
N VAL A 21 -21.30 -12.24 -6.64
CA VAL A 21 -20.46 -11.36 -7.43
C VAL A 21 -19.23 -11.07 -6.56
N SER A 22 -18.16 -11.83 -6.78
CA SER A 22 -16.85 -11.53 -6.22
C SER A 22 -16.43 -10.18 -6.79
N CYS A 23 -16.62 -9.11 -6.02
CA CYS A 23 -16.01 -7.82 -6.29
C CYS A 23 -14.49 -8.01 -6.19
N GLY A 24 -13.88 -8.46 -7.28
CA GLY A 24 -12.44 -8.40 -7.46
C GLY A 24 -12.06 -6.95 -7.33
N HIS A 25 -11.44 -6.59 -6.19
CA HIS A 25 -10.77 -5.31 -6.07
C HIS A 25 -9.68 -5.32 -7.13
N ALA A 26 -9.93 -4.68 -8.26
CA ALA A 26 -8.90 -4.40 -9.23
C ALA A 26 -7.79 -3.67 -8.46
N ALA A 27 -6.64 -4.30 -8.31
CA ALA A 27 -5.49 -3.67 -7.70
C ALA A 27 -5.18 -2.42 -8.52
N TRP A 28 -5.45 -1.25 -7.95
CA TRP A 28 -5.23 0.02 -8.63
C TRP A 28 -3.73 0.19 -8.77
N GLU A 29 -3.26 0.17 -10.00
CA GLU A 29 -1.87 0.39 -10.35
C GLU A 29 -1.71 1.86 -10.72
N GLN A 30 -0.84 2.55 -9.98
CA GLN A 30 -0.52 3.95 -10.21
C GLN A 30 0.93 4.06 -10.66
N LYS A 31 1.19 4.74 -11.79
CA LYS A 31 2.55 5.07 -12.22
C LYS A 31 3.06 6.30 -11.52
N ALA A 32 4.33 6.27 -11.12
CA ALA A 32 5.00 7.35 -10.42
C ALA A 32 6.41 7.59 -10.97
N SER A 33 6.88 8.82 -10.81
CA SER A 33 8.26 9.22 -11.12
C SER A 33 9.02 9.51 -9.83
N TYR A 34 10.34 9.37 -9.87
CA TYR A 34 11.20 9.72 -8.74
C TYR A 34 11.10 11.20 -8.40
N GLY A 35 11.18 11.53 -7.10
CA GLY A 35 11.08 12.89 -6.59
C GLY A 35 9.68 13.49 -6.58
N THR A 36 8.67 12.77 -7.05
CA THR A 36 7.28 13.24 -7.04
C THR A 36 6.51 12.71 -5.82
N ARG A 37 5.57 13.51 -5.32
CA ARG A 37 4.65 13.08 -4.26
C ARG A 37 3.62 12.14 -4.84
N VAL A 38 3.44 11.00 -4.20
CA VAL A 38 2.49 9.97 -4.62
C VAL A 38 1.63 9.57 -3.43
N LYS A 39 0.33 9.56 -3.62
CA LYS A 39 -0.60 8.99 -2.62
C LYS A 39 -0.47 7.49 -2.59
N TYR A 40 -0.62 6.91 -1.39
CA TYR A 40 -0.64 5.46 -1.23
C TYR A 40 -1.81 5.03 -0.34
N GLN A 41 -2.30 3.82 -0.61
CA GLN A 41 -3.35 3.16 0.16
C GLN A 41 -3.00 1.69 0.34
N ALA A 42 -3.58 1.06 1.35
CA ALA A 42 -3.40 -0.38 1.55
C ALA A 42 -3.86 -1.18 0.32
N GLY A 43 -3.01 -2.09 -0.14
CA GLY A 43 -3.26 -2.93 -1.32
C GLY A 43 -3.08 -2.23 -2.68
N GLN A 44 -2.76 -0.93 -2.71
CA GLN A 44 -2.44 -0.23 -3.93
C GLN A 44 -0.99 -0.47 -4.32
N LYS A 45 -0.75 -0.77 -5.60
CA LYS A 45 0.58 -0.85 -6.18
C LYS A 45 0.93 0.45 -6.88
N ILE A 46 2.13 0.96 -6.58
CA ILE A 46 2.71 2.14 -7.21
C ILE A 46 3.91 1.67 -8.03
N GLU A 47 3.86 1.86 -9.34
CA GLU A 47 4.91 1.49 -10.27
C GLU A 47 5.89 2.65 -10.44
N PHE A 48 7.13 2.44 -10.00
CA PHE A 48 8.29 3.29 -10.29
C PHE A 48 9.09 2.68 -11.45
N PRO A 49 10.00 3.44 -12.10
CA PRO A 49 10.74 2.95 -13.26
C PRO A 49 11.54 1.65 -13.01
N ASP A 50 12.04 1.42 -11.80
CA ASP A 50 12.90 0.26 -11.50
C ASP A 50 12.20 -0.81 -10.64
N PHE A 51 11.07 -0.51 -9.99
CA PHE A 51 10.38 -1.41 -9.04
C PHE A 51 8.94 -0.98 -8.77
N THR A 52 8.18 -1.84 -8.13
CA THR A 52 6.85 -1.52 -7.60
C THR A 52 6.91 -1.37 -6.08
N VAL A 53 6.06 -0.50 -5.54
CA VAL A 53 5.88 -0.30 -4.10
C VAL A 53 4.43 -0.55 -3.72
N GLU A 54 4.23 -1.28 -2.63
CA GLU A 54 2.92 -1.56 -2.06
C GLU A 54 2.94 -1.24 -0.56
N TYR A 55 2.02 -0.42 -0.08
CA TYR A 55 1.87 -0.16 1.34
C TYR A 55 1.27 -1.38 2.04
N VAL A 56 1.98 -1.91 3.01
CA VAL A 56 1.59 -3.12 3.75
C VAL A 56 0.73 -2.78 4.96
N GLY A 57 1.09 -1.70 5.67
CA GLY A 57 0.37 -1.27 6.86
C GLY A 57 1.24 -0.61 7.91
N GLU A 58 0.63 -0.33 9.05
CA GLU A 58 1.29 0.26 10.22
C GLU A 58 1.62 -0.82 11.24
N ARG A 59 2.78 -0.67 11.87
CA ARG A 59 3.22 -1.53 12.94
C ARG A 59 3.77 -0.70 14.10
N ARG A 60 3.31 -0.97 15.32
CA ARG A 60 3.83 -0.31 16.53
C ARG A 60 4.77 -1.25 17.27
N LYS A 61 5.96 -0.74 17.62
CA LYS A 61 6.93 -1.46 18.44
C LYS A 61 7.15 -0.69 19.74
N SER A 62 6.70 -1.25 20.86
CA SER A 62 6.95 -0.70 22.19
C SER A 62 8.37 -1.02 22.64
N LEU A 63 8.98 -0.07 23.35
CA LEU A 63 10.27 -0.26 24.01
C LEU A 63 10.11 0.06 25.51
N PRO A 64 10.89 -0.61 26.41
CA PRO A 64 10.78 -0.35 27.84
C PRO A 64 10.92 1.13 28.21
N VAL A 65 11.81 1.86 27.52
CA VAL A 65 12.07 3.29 27.75
C VAL A 65 11.03 4.20 27.07
N TYR A 66 10.28 3.68 26.09
CA TYR A 66 9.25 4.40 25.34
C TYR A 66 7.96 3.58 25.29
N PRO A 67 7.10 3.66 26.33
CA PRO A 67 5.87 2.86 26.40
C PRO A 67 4.90 3.11 25.23
N ARG A 68 4.90 4.33 24.68
CA ARG A 68 4.11 4.68 23.49
C ARG A 68 4.64 4.04 22.23
N GLY A 69 5.91 3.58 22.25
CA GLY A 69 6.57 2.90 21.15
C GLY A 69 6.77 3.77 19.90
N PHE A 70 7.39 3.16 18.90
CA PHE A 70 7.57 3.76 17.58
C PHE A 70 6.52 3.22 16.64
N LEU A 71 6.01 4.09 15.77
CA LEU A 71 5.11 3.73 14.68
C LEU A 71 5.94 3.53 13.41
N TYR A 72 5.82 2.36 12.81
CA TYR A 72 6.47 1.99 11.57
C TYR A 72 5.43 1.89 10.46
N TYR A 73 5.77 2.41 9.29
CA TYR A 73 5.01 2.27 8.06
C TYR A 73 5.79 1.34 7.15
N ASP A 74 5.24 0.17 6.89
CA ASP A 74 5.92 -0.89 6.15
C ASP A 74 5.49 -0.86 4.67
N PHE A 75 6.49 -0.82 3.78
CA PHE A 75 6.31 -0.81 2.34
C PHE A 75 7.02 -2.02 1.74
N LYS A 76 6.32 -2.77 0.93
CA LYS A 76 6.87 -3.87 0.17
C LYS A 76 7.37 -3.35 -1.17
N VAL A 77 8.66 -3.53 -1.43
CA VAL A 77 9.32 -3.12 -2.67
C VAL A 77 9.63 -4.38 -3.47
N ARG A 78 9.23 -4.42 -4.73
CA ARG A 78 9.36 -5.58 -5.61
C ARG A 78 9.95 -5.22 -6.95
N THR A 79 10.84 -6.10 -7.44
CA THR A 79 11.24 -6.23 -8.84
C THR A 79 10.87 -7.62 -9.34
N ALA A 80 11.27 -7.98 -10.55
CA ALA A 80 11.10 -9.35 -11.06
C ALA A 80 11.76 -10.42 -10.15
N ASN A 81 12.89 -10.08 -9.50
CA ASN A 81 13.74 -11.05 -8.79
C ASN A 81 13.91 -10.74 -7.29
N ILE A 82 13.47 -9.59 -6.82
CA ILE A 82 13.71 -9.12 -5.44
C ILE A 82 12.39 -8.67 -4.82
N GLU A 83 12.13 -9.16 -3.63
CA GLU A 83 11.09 -8.62 -2.76
C GLU A 83 11.69 -8.29 -1.40
N LYS A 84 11.45 -7.09 -0.90
CA LYS A 84 11.87 -6.69 0.45
C LYS A 84 10.89 -5.72 1.08
N VAL A 85 10.91 -5.65 2.41
CA VAL A 85 10.14 -4.67 3.17
C VAL A 85 11.06 -3.54 3.60
N VAL A 86 10.63 -2.32 3.30
CA VAL A 86 11.26 -1.07 3.75
C VAL A 86 10.34 -0.45 4.79
N SER A 87 10.87 -0.21 5.99
CA SER A 87 10.09 0.34 7.10
C SER A 87 10.53 1.77 7.38
N TRP A 88 9.62 2.71 7.20
CA TRP A 88 9.81 4.09 7.64
C TRP A 88 9.24 4.26 9.05
N SER A 89 9.93 4.99 9.94
CA SER A 89 9.45 5.16 11.31
C SER A 89 9.33 6.63 11.70
N SER A 90 8.25 6.95 12.42
CA SER A 90 8.07 8.24 13.09
C SER A 90 8.85 8.23 14.40
N GLY A 91 10.18 8.34 14.34
CA GLY A 91 11.03 8.39 15.54
C GLY A 91 10.85 9.68 16.36
N THR A 92 11.54 9.73 17.50
CA THR A 92 11.53 10.88 18.44
C THR A 92 12.50 11.99 18.03
N GLY A 93 12.98 12.01 16.80
CA GLY A 93 14.00 12.96 16.34
C GLY A 93 13.86 13.35 14.89
N ASP A 94 14.98 13.58 14.27
CA ASP A 94 15.06 13.89 12.86
C ASP A 94 14.43 12.79 12.03
N ILE A 95 13.42 13.17 11.25
CA ILE A 95 12.77 12.27 10.36
C ILE A 95 13.58 12.25 9.08
N ALA A 96 14.60 11.45 9.11
CA ALA A 96 15.41 11.19 7.94
C ALA A 96 14.66 10.27 6.96
N PRO A 97 14.85 10.46 5.66
CA PRO A 97 14.46 9.48 4.68
C PRO A 97 15.10 8.12 4.99
N VAL A 98 14.38 7.03 4.72
CA VAL A 98 14.93 5.68 4.85
C VAL A 98 15.63 5.31 3.56
N GLU A 99 16.92 4.99 3.66
CA GLU A 99 17.70 4.48 2.53
C GLU A 99 17.42 2.99 2.32
N PHE A 100 17.29 2.60 1.05
CA PHE A 100 17.17 1.20 0.66
C PHE A 100 17.84 0.95 -0.70
N GLU A 101 18.24 -0.31 -0.94
CA GLU A 101 18.90 -0.71 -2.17
C GLU A 101 18.05 -1.69 -2.97
N ILE A 102 18.04 -1.50 -4.28
CA ILE A 102 17.47 -2.43 -5.26
C ILE A 102 18.52 -2.68 -6.35
N GLY A 103 19.05 -3.90 -6.39
CA GLY A 103 20.22 -4.20 -7.21
C GLY A 103 21.42 -3.38 -6.76
N SER A 104 22.02 -2.64 -7.69
CA SER A 104 23.16 -1.72 -7.42
C SER A 104 22.73 -0.28 -7.18
N LYS A 105 21.44 0.02 -7.22
CA LYS A 105 20.92 1.39 -7.07
C LYS A 105 20.43 1.61 -5.65
N ARG A 106 20.71 2.82 -5.11
CA ARG A 106 20.24 3.26 -3.80
C ARG A 106 19.13 4.27 -3.97
N PHE A 107 18.15 4.20 -3.07
CA PHE A 107 16.97 5.05 -3.06
C PHE A 107 16.66 5.53 -1.64
N LEU A 108 16.00 6.67 -1.54
CA LEU A 108 15.50 7.25 -0.31
C LEU A 108 13.97 7.22 -0.34
N LEU A 109 13.35 6.67 0.71
CA LEU A 109 11.91 6.72 0.95
C LEU A 109 11.62 7.72 2.05
N GLU A 110 10.79 8.70 1.75
CA GLU A 110 10.35 9.76 2.67
C GLU A 110 8.82 9.77 2.73
N LEU A 111 8.25 9.79 3.94
CA LEU A 111 6.86 10.12 4.14
C LEU A 111 6.71 11.61 4.46
N ARG A 112 5.77 12.26 3.76
CA ARG A 112 5.52 13.68 4.00
C ARG A 112 4.76 13.88 5.30
N ARG A 113 5.23 14.84 6.12
CA ARG A 113 4.49 15.36 7.26
C ARG A 113 3.46 16.37 6.79
N SER A 114 2.30 16.37 7.44
CA SER A 114 1.41 17.51 7.34
C SER A 114 2.03 18.70 8.10
N ASP A 115 1.78 19.91 7.62
CA ASP A 115 2.26 21.17 8.23
C ASP A 115 1.69 21.44 9.64
N LYS A 116 0.79 20.59 10.11
CA LYS A 116 0.19 20.67 11.43
C LYS A 116 0.89 19.70 12.39
N LEU A 117 1.88 20.20 13.13
CA LEU A 117 2.47 19.62 14.35
C LEU A 117 2.32 18.09 14.48
N GLY A 118 3.23 17.35 13.86
CA GLY A 118 3.45 15.95 14.15
C GLY A 118 2.42 14.96 13.55
N LYS A 119 1.45 15.42 12.77
CA LYS A 119 0.61 14.51 11.97
C LYS A 119 1.29 14.28 10.63
N LEU A 120 1.58 13.02 10.35
CA LEU A 120 1.96 12.61 9.01
C LEU A 120 0.77 12.81 8.07
N ASN A 121 1.04 13.28 6.86
CA ASN A 121 0.15 13.02 5.74
C ASN A 121 0.32 11.53 5.42
N ASN A 122 -0.48 10.70 6.08
CA ASN A 122 -0.35 9.24 6.05
C ASN A 122 -0.65 8.64 4.68
N ASP A 123 -0.84 9.48 3.68
CA ASP A 123 -1.23 9.08 2.34
C ASP A 123 -0.26 9.53 1.24
N GLU A 124 0.85 10.19 1.58
CA GLU A 124 1.84 10.64 0.60
C GLU A 124 3.26 10.16 0.91
N LEU A 125 3.92 9.61 -0.11
CA LEU A 125 5.33 9.25 -0.08
C LEU A 125 6.10 9.92 -1.22
N VAL A 126 7.41 10.03 -1.04
CA VAL A 126 8.37 10.41 -2.09
C VAL A 126 9.46 9.36 -2.12
N ILE A 127 9.81 8.89 -3.30
CA ILE A 127 11.01 8.08 -3.51
C ILE A 127 11.95 8.83 -4.45
N SER A 128 13.21 8.93 -4.03
CA SER A 128 14.25 9.60 -4.81
C SER A 128 15.48 8.70 -4.93
N PRO A 129 16.22 8.72 -6.05
CA PRO A 129 17.54 8.10 -6.12
C PRO A 129 18.45 8.76 -5.09
N ALA A 130 19.21 7.96 -4.33
CA ALA A 130 20.23 8.48 -3.43
C ALA A 130 21.43 8.94 -4.27
N SER A 131 21.84 10.21 -4.13
CA SER A 131 23.04 10.72 -4.77
C SER A 131 24.27 10.02 -4.21
N ALA A 132 25.25 9.71 -5.07
CA ALA A 132 26.46 8.99 -4.69
C ALA A 132 27.36 9.72 -3.65
N GLY A 133 26.95 10.90 -3.17
CA GLY A 133 27.71 11.75 -2.25
C GLY A 133 27.09 12.03 -0.89
N GLU A 134 25.82 11.67 -0.66
CA GLU A 134 25.14 11.88 0.63
C GLU A 134 25.07 10.58 1.45
N ALA A 135 26.24 10.10 1.87
CA ALA A 135 26.28 9.17 3.00
C ALA A 135 25.99 10.00 4.25
N HIS A 136 24.73 9.99 4.71
CA HIS A 136 24.44 10.46 6.06
C HIS A 136 25.20 9.54 7.03
N PRO A 137 26.11 10.07 7.87
CA PRO A 137 26.80 9.25 8.86
C PRO A 137 25.73 8.68 9.79
N VAL A 138 25.65 7.36 9.82
CA VAL A 138 24.90 6.64 10.86
C VAL A 138 25.57 6.98 12.18
N ARG A 139 24.90 7.79 13.03
CA ARG A 139 25.30 8.05 14.41
C ARG A 139 24.65 7.04 15.34
#